data_f5d901f6223afcc529b75ea2f6b912ef
#
_entry.id   f5d901f6223afcc529b75ea2f6b912ef
#
_cell.length_a   1.000
_cell.length_b   1.000
_cell.length_c   1.000
_cell.angle_alpha   90.00
_cell.angle_beta   90.00
_cell.angle_gamma   90.00
#
_symmetry.space_group_name_H-M   'P 1'
#
loop_
_entity.id
_entity.type
_entity.pdbx_description
1 polymer ?
#
loop_
_entity_poly.entity_id
_entity_poly.type
_entity_poly.pdbx_seq_one_letter_code
_entity_poly.pdbx_strand_id
1 'polypeptide(L)'
;MEALLSIITINYNGLDDTCSLIDTIPFDDYPLEVIVVDNASRDDEATIIEHRYPQVRVIRSIKNLGFAGGNNLGIRAAKGQFLFFVNNDTVFFRESKVKVNLQALVNRFASSSKIGAICPKIRFFWDDAPIQFAGYTPLSSITMRNSAIGYDEQDHGQYNTAHPTPYAHGAAMMVKREVIDQVGMMPECYFLYYEELDWSIMIRRAGYEIWYDPTVTVFHKESRATGQSSPLRMYYITRNRLLFVKRNYSGFKGLCSKSYLIGIVAPKDMLLSLLHGKLRHALSVINGIVDYIKL
;
A
#
# COMPACT_ATOMS: atom_id res chain seq x y z
N MET A 1 18.89 22.90 -1.93
CA MET A 1 17.63 22.78 -2.70
C MET A 1 16.62 22.06 -1.82
N GLU A 2 15.39 22.52 -1.77
CA GLU A 2 14.34 21.77 -1.10
C GLU A 2 14.08 20.47 -1.86
N ALA A 3 13.85 19.39 -1.11
CA ALA A 3 13.53 18.09 -1.73
C ALA A 3 12.20 18.19 -2.48
N LEU A 4 12.20 17.81 -3.77
CA LEU A 4 10.97 17.79 -4.56
C LEU A 4 10.16 16.53 -4.31
N LEU A 5 10.82 15.40 -3.95
CA LEU A 5 10.24 14.09 -3.70
C LEU A 5 10.62 13.59 -2.30
N SER A 6 9.64 13.15 -1.52
CA SER A 6 9.86 12.41 -0.28
C SER A 6 9.51 10.94 -0.48
N ILE A 7 10.48 10.05 -0.41
CA ILE A 7 10.24 8.60 -0.36
C ILE A 7 9.98 8.23 1.10
N ILE A 8 8.84 7.60 1.37
CA ILE A 8 8.41 7.21 2.71
C ILE A 8 8.25 5.69 2.74
N THR A 9 8.93 5.05 3.69
CA THR A 9 8.80 3.63 3.95
C THR A 9 8.64 3.34 5.43
N ILE A 10 7.96 2.23 5.75
CA ILE A 10 7.74 1.79 7.14
C ILE A 10 8.59 0.56 7.38
N ASN A 11 9.43 0.62 8.41
CA ASN A 11 10.13 -0.52 8.95
C ASN A 11 9.38 -1.09 10.16
N TYR A 12 9.17 -2.39 10.20
CA TYR A 12 8.64 -3.10 11.36
C TYR A 12 9.18 -4.53 11.41
N ASN A 13 10.24 -4.77 12.19
CA ASN A 13 10.97 -6.03 12.27
C ASN A 13 11.41 -6.51 10.86
N GLY A 14 11.90 -5.61 10.02
CA GLY A 14 12.22 -5.87 8.62
C GLY A 14 13.50 -5.19 8.14
N LEU A 15 14.54 -5.16 8.99
CA LEU A 15 15.80 -4.47 8.74
C LEU A 15 16.40 -4.81 7.37
N ASP A 16 16.53 -6.10 7.05
CA ASP A 16 17.17 -6.54 5.81
C ASP A 16 16.42 -6.09 4.56
N ASP A 17 15.09 -6.13 4.62
CA ASP A 17 14.25 -5.66 3.52
C ASP A 17 14.33 -4.14 3.38
N THR A 18 14.29 -3.41 4.50
CA THR A 18 14.45 -1.95 4.51
C THR A 18 15.82 -1.53 3.97
N CYS A 19 16.89 -2.18 4.37
CA CYS A 19 18.22 -1.94 3.84
C CYS A 19 18.27 -2.24 2.33
N SER A 20 17.71 -3.37 1.89
CA SER A 20 17.65 -3.73 0.47
C SER A 20 16.90 -2.69 -0.37
N LEU A 21 15.81 -2.12 0.13
CA LEU A 21 15.12 -1.01 -0.52
C LEU A 21 16.02 0.22 -0.63
N ILE A 22 16.64 0.67 0.47
CA ILE A 22 17.47 1.87 0.50
C ILE A 22 18.65 1.74 -0.47
N ASP A 23 19.28 0.56 -0.54
CA ASP A 23 20.40 0.29 -1.46
C ASP A 23 20.03 0.44 -2.94
N THR A 24 18.73 0.42 -3.29
CA THR A 24 18.24 0.57 -4.66
C THR A 24 17.66 1.96 -4.98
N ILE A 25 17.60 2.87 -4.01
CA ILE A 25 17.08 4.23 -4.23
C ILE A 25 18.11 5.06 -5.00
N PRO A 26 17.69 5.76 -6.09
CA PRO A 26 18.60 6.58 -6.91
C PRO A 26 18.81 7.97 -6.28
N PHE A 27 19.60 8.07 -5.20
CA PHE A 27 19.84 9.31 -4.47
C PHE A 27 20.46 10.42 -5.32
N ASP A 28 21.30 10.08 -6.31
CA ASP A 28 22.05 11.05 -7.12
C ASP A 28 21.26 11.56 -8.34
N ASP A 29 20.19 10.86 -8.71
CA ASP A 29 19.48 11.13 -9.99
C ASP A 29 18.36 12.16 -9.84
N TYR A 30 17.96 12.50 -8.61
CA TYR A 30 16.80 13.37 -8.35
C TYR A 30 16.88 14.04 -6.98
N PRO A 31 16.44 15.31 -6.82
CA PRO A 31 16.39 15.95 -5.50
C PRO A 31 15.30 15.29 -4.64
N LEU A 32 15.71 14.34 -3.80
CA LEU A 32 14.82 13.56 -2.94
C LEU A 32 15.32 13.49 -1.50
N GLU A 33 14.40 13.27 -0.59
CA GLU A 33 14.67 12.81 0.77
C GLU A 33 14.07 11.42 0.97
N VAL A 34 14.67 10.63 1.84
CA VAL A 34 14.16 9.32 2.25
C VAL A 34 13.82 9.36 3.73
N ILE A 35 12.61 8.97 4.06
CA ILE A 35 12.11 8.89 5.43
C ILE A 35 11.75 7.43 5.72
N VAL A 36 12.46 6.83 6.66
CA VAL A 36 12.14 5.54 7.21
C VAL A 36 11.41 5.74 8.54
N VAL A 37 10.20 5.23 8.65
CA VAL A 37 9.47 5.21 9.91
C VAL A 37 9.66 3.84 10.56
N ASP A 38 10.46 3.76 11.60
CA ASP A 38 10.52 2.58 12.45
C ASP A 38 9.26 2.52 13.31
N ASN A 39 8.41 1.57 13.02
CA ASN A 39 7.07 1.45 13.58
C ASN A 39 7.04 0.59 14.85
N ALA A 40 8.00 0.83 15.76
CA ALA A 40 8.27 0.10 17.00
C ALA A 40 8.76 -1.35 16.74
N SER A 41 9.84 -1.49 15.98
CA SER A 41 10.56 -2.76 15.86
C SER A 41 11.08 -3.25 17.23
N ARG A 42 11.21 -4.57 17.39
CA ARG A 42 11.62 -5.17 18.68
C ARG A 42 13.07 -4.88 19.02
N ASP A 43 13.92 -4.97 17.98
CA ASP A 43 15.34 -4.65 18.08
C ASP A 43 15.54 -3.18 17.68
N ASP A 44 16.67 -2.60 18.03
CA ASP A 44 16.98 -1.21 17.69
C ASP A 44 17.40 -1.06 16.20
N GLU A 45 16.51 -1.51 15.31
CA GLU A 45 16.72 -1.45 13.86
C GLU A 45 16.88 -0.01 13.36
N ALA A 46 16.21 0.93 14.03
CA ALA A 46 16.30 2.34 13.71
C ALA A 46 17.74 2.88 13.83
N THR A 47 18.46 2.55 14.91
CA THR A 47 19.87 2.94 15.09
C THR A 47 20.75 2.31 14.01
N ILE A 48 20.51 1.05 13.66
CA ILE A 48 21.29 0.36 12.61
C ILE A 48 21.10 1.06 11.27
N ILE A 49 19.85 1.42 10.92
CA ILE A 49 19.54 2.14 9.68
C ILE A 49 20.21 3.52 9.66
N GLU A 50 20.13 4.31 10.75
CA GLU A 50 20.77 5.63 10.84
C GLU A 50 22.29 5.57 10.64
N HIS A 51 22.94 4.58 11.26
CA HIS A 51 24.39 4.42 11.13
C HIS A 51 24.80 3.98 9.72
N ARG A 52 24.03 3.09 9.10
CA ARG A 52 24.33 2.55 7.78
C ARG A 52 24.02 3.56 6.67
N TYR A 53 22.99 4.39 6.85
CA TYR A 53 22.48 5.31 5.84
C TYR A 53 22.31 6.74 6.40
N PRO A 54 23.40 7.47 6.64
CA PRO A 54 23.34 8.81 7.26
C PRO A 54 22.57 9.84 6.43
N GLN A 55 22.32 9.58 5.12
CA GLN A 55 21.49 10.40 4.24
C GLN A 55 19.98 10.15 4.41
N VAL A 56 19.58 9.13 5.16
CA VAL A 56 18.19 8.78 5.41
C VAL A 56 17.72 9.36 6.74
N ARG A 57 16.52 9.93 6.76
CA ARG A 57 15.90 10.39 8.01
C ARG A 57 15.08 9.27 8.63
N VAL A 58 15.46 8.82 9.82
CA VAL A 58 14.69 7.80 10.57
C VAL A 58 13.79 8.49 11.60
N ILE A 59 12.53 8.00 11.68
CA ILE A 59 11.52 8.43 12.66
C ILE A 59 11.14 7.21 13.49
N ARG A 60 11.27 7.32 14.80
CA ARG A 60 10.90 6.25 15.72
C ARG A 60 9.49 6.43 16.25
N SER A 61 8.65 5.41 16.09
CA SER A 61 7.36 5.32 16.78
C SER A 61 7.52 4.53 18.07
N ILE A 62 6.83 4.96 19.11
CA ILE A 62 6.82 4.25 20.42
C ILE A 62 5.90 3.02 20.43
N LYS A 63 5.05 2.86 19.41
CA LYS A 63 4.12 1.74 19.24
C LYS A 63 3.88 1.47 17.76
N ASN A 64 3.52 0.23 17.43
CA ASN A 64 3.09 -0.09 16.07
C ASN A 64 1.75 0.58 15.76
N LEU A 65 1.76 1.49 14.80
CA LEU A 65 0.61 2.29 14.35
C LEU A 65 -0.10 1.67 13.15
N GLY A 66 0.36 0.50 12.68
CA GLY A 66 -0.11 -0.10 11.45
C GLY A 66 0.42 0.64 10.20
N PHE A 67 -0.12 0.30 9.04
CA PHE A 67 0.35 0.85 7.77
C PHE A 67 -0.02 2.34 7.62
N ALA A 68 -1.30 2.69 7.83
CA ALA A 68 -1.74 4.07 7.70
C ALA A 68 -1.05 5.00 8.70
N GLY A 69 -1.00 4.63 9.99
CA GLY A 69 -0.40 5.47 11.02
C GLY A 69 1.10 5.67 10.85
N GLY A 70 1.83 4.62 10.44
CA GLY A 70 3.25 4.71 10.11
C GLY A 70 3.50 5.66 8.93
N ASN A 71 2.77 5.49 7.82
CA ASN A 71 2.87 6.41 6.68
C ASN A 71 2.52 7.85 7.07
N ASN A 72 1.51 8.06 7.92
CA ASN A 72 1.12 9.38 8.38
C ASN A 72 2.22 10.08 9.22
N LEU A 73 3.01 9.34 9.99
CA LEU A 73 4.21 9.91 10.61
C LEU A 73 5.22 10.40 9.56
N GLY A 74 5.43 9.60 8.51
CA GLY A 74 6.27 10.00 7.38
C GLY A 74 5.73 11.24 6.66
N ILE A 75 4.42 11.32 6.39
CA ILE A 75 3.77 12.48 5.76
C ILE A 75 4.03 13.75 6.54
N ARG A 76 3.87 13.72 7.88
CA ARG A 76 4.10 14.90 8.75
C ARG A 76 5.54 15.38 8.72
N ALA A 77 6.50 14.49 8.47
CA ALA A 77 7.92 14.81 8.46
C ALA A 77 8.44 15.18 7.07
N ALA A 78 7.74 14.77 6.02
CA ALA A 78 8.12 14.97 4.63
C ALA A 78 8.05 16.45 4.23
N LYS A 79 9.01 16.88 3.38
CA LYS A 79 9.11 18.24 2.84
C LYS A 79 8.82 18.30 1.33
N GLY A 80 8.83 17.18 0.65
CA GLY A 80 8.66 17.08 -0.80
C GLY A 80 7.27 17.51 -1.26
N GLN A 81 7.18 17.98 -2.49
CA GLN A 81 5.92 18.29 -3.18
C GLN A 81 5.20 17.02 -3.63
N PHE A 82 5.95 15.94 -3.84
CA PHE A 82 5.47 14.61 -4.15
C PHE A 82 5.91 13.66 -3.03
N LEU A 83 4.99 12.81 -2.58
CA LEU A 83 5.26 11.81 -1.55
C LEU A 83 5.12 10.43 -2.18
N PHE A 84 6.19 9.66 -2.18
CA PHE A 84 6.23 8.30 -2.72
C PHE A 84 6.26 7.29 -1.58
N PHE A 85 5.13 6.67 -1.34
CA PHE A 85 4.97 5.59 -0.37
C PHE A 85 5.43 4.30 -1.00
N VAL A 86 6.41 3.64 -0.39
CA VAL A 86 7.01 2.41 -0.91
C VAL A 86 7.16 1.42 0.26
N ASN A 87 6.66 0.20 0.11
CA ASN A 87 6.85 -0.82 1.12
C ASN A 87 8.33 -1.15 1.29
N ASN A 88 8.76 -1.44 2.52
CA ASN A 88 10.15 -1.77 2.81
C ASN A 88 10.63 -3.08 2.14
N ASP A 89 9.71 -3.99 1.81
CA ASP A 89 9.99 -5.23 1.09
C ASP A 89 9.91 -5.08 -0.44
N THR A 90 10.18 -3.86 -0.95
CA THR A 90 10.31 -3.57 -2.38
C THR A 90 11.74 -3.18 -2.74
N VAL A 91 12.09 -3.27 -4.01
CA VAL A 91 13.33 -2.74 -4.57
C VAL A 91 13.08 -2.16 -5.96
N PHE A 92 13.88 -1.20 -6.38
CA PHE A 92 13.76 -0.57 -7.71
C PHE A 92 14.47 -1.36 -8.81
N PHE A 93 15.41 -2.25 -8.47
CA PHE A 93 16.06 -3.17 -9.41
C PHE A 93 16.52 -4.44 -8.68
N ARG A 94 16.74 -5.53 -9.43
CA ARG A 94 17.05 -6.86 -8.86
C ARG A 94 18.53 -7.21 -8.94
N GLU A 95 19.18 -7.06 -10.09
CA GLU A 95 20.49 -7.67 -10.34
C GLU A 95 21.58 -6.67 -10.77
N SER A 96 21.22 -5.63 -11.49
CA SER A 96 22.16 -4.60 -11.93
C SER A 96 21.54 -3.23 -11.76
N LYS A 97 22.37 -2.22 -11.49
CA LYS A 97 21.91 -0.83 -11.42
C LYS A 97 21.31 -0.43 -12.76
N VAL A 98 20.00 -0.59 -12.88
CA VAL A 98 19.22 0.02 -13.95
C VAL A 98 18.94 1.46 -13.53
N LYS A 99 19.11 2.40 -14.45
CA LYS A 99 18.77 3.79 -14.16
C LYS A 99 17.27 3.92 -13.92
N VAL A 100 16.89 4.17 -12.67
CA VAL A 100 15.49 4.37 -12.26
C VAL A 100 15.15 5.84 -12.46
N ASN A 101 14.25 6.14 -13.38
CA ASN A 101 13.87 7.51 -13.70
C ASN A 101 12.63 7.97 -12.91
N LEU A 102 12.81 8.33 -11.63
CA LEU A 102 11.71 8.85 -10.80
C LEU A 102 11.16 10.18 -11.32
N GLN A 103 11.98 10.97 -12.03
CA GLN A 103 11.52 12.20 -12.69
C GLN A 103 10.39 11.93 -13.69
N ALA A 104 10.39 10.76 -14.34
CA ALA A 104 9.33 10.40 -15.29
C ALA A 104 7.96 10.30 -14.62
N LEU A 105 7.88 9.73 -13.40
CA LEU A 105 6.64 9.71 -12.62
C LEU A 105 6.19 11.12 -12.22
N VAL A 106 7.13 11.97 -11.79
CA VAL A 106 6.83 13.36 -11.46
C VAL A 106 6.35 14.14 -12.69
N ASN A 107 6.98 13.93 -13.84
CA ASN A 107 6.57 14.58 -15.09
C ASN A 107 5.16 14.16 -15.53
N ARG A 108 4.71 12.94 -15.18
CA ARG A 108 3.34 12.51 -15.46
C ARG A 108 2.31 13.40 -14.78
N PHE A 109 2.55 13.88 -13.57
CA PHE A 109 1.64 14.82 -12.91
C PHE A 109 1.43 16.13 -13.67
N ALA A 110 2.43 16.55 -14.46
CA ALA A 110 2.32 17.76 -15.29
C ALA A 110 1.41 17.55 -16.51
N SER A 111 1.13 16.32 -16.91
CA SER A 111 0.27 16.04 -18.09
C SER A 111 -1.22 16.35 -17.84
N SER A 112 -1.66 16.39 -16.58
CA SER A 112 -3.00 16.78 -16.20
C SER A 112 -3.06 17.22 -14.73
N SER A 113 -3.71 18.35 -14.46
CA SER A 113 -3.97 18.82 -13.09
C SER A 113 -4.88 17.88 -12.30
N LYS A 114 -5.62 17.02 -12.98
CA LYS A 114 -6.50 16.02 -12.35
C LYS A 114 -5.74 14.82 -11.76
N ILE A 115 -4.52 14.55 -12.21
CA ILE A 115 -3.74 13.44 -11.66
C ILE A 115 -3.32 13.78 -10.23
N GLY A 116 -3.87 13.05 -9.26
CA GLY A 116 -3.59 13.23 -7.84
C GLY A 116 -2.65 12.16 -7.28
N ALA A 117 -2.68 10.95 -7.84
CA ALA A 117 -1.82 9.85 -7.43
C ALA A 117 -1.38 9.01 -8.63
N ILE A 118 -0.19 8.40 -8.54
CA ILE A 118 0.37 7.52 -9.58
C ILE A 118 0.95 6.28 -8.91
N CYS A 119 0.67 5.11 -9.49
CA CYS A 119 1.30 3.86 -9.11
C CYS A 119 2.20 3.37 -10.25
N PRO A 120 3.46 3.01 -9.99
CA PRO A 120 4.33 2.39 -10.96
C PRO A 120 3.85 0.98 -11.33
N LYS A 121 4.47 0.37 -12.35
CA LYS A 121 4.37 -1.06 -12.57
C LYS A 121 4.97 -1.79 -11.37
N ILE A 122 4.26 -2.78 -10.82
CA ILE A 122 4.78 -3.61 -9.75
C ILE A 122 4.92 -5.03 -10.27
N ARG A 123 6.10 -5.62 -10.08
CA ARG A 123 6.40 -7.01 -10.41
C ARG A 123 6.76 -7.76 -9.13
N PHE A 124 6.52 -9.06 -9.11
CA PHE A 124 7.05 -9.90 -8.05
C PHE A 124 8.58 -9.91 -8.09
N PHE A 125 9.20 -10.02 -6.92
CA PHE A 125 10.66 -10.05 -6.83
C PHE A 125 11.24 -11.41 -7.25
N TRP A 126 10.50 -12.49 -7.06
CA TRP A 126 10.95 -13.88 -7.18
C TRP A 126 10.79 -14.41 -8.60
N ASP A 127 11.51 -15.48 -8.91
CA ASP A 127 11.47 -16.23 -10.18
C ASP A 127 11.62 -15.32 -11.42
N ASP A 128 10.79 -15.54 -12.43
CA ASP A 128 10.75 -14.74 -13.66
C ASP A 128 10.14 -13.35 -13.47
N ALA A 129 9.87 -12.97 -12.22
CA ALA A 129 9.27 -11.69 -11.83
C ALA A 129 8.00 -11.34 -12.63
N PRO A 130 6.94 -12.15 -12.56
CA PRO A 130 5.68 -11.83 -13.21
C PRO A 130 5.10 -10.53 -12.67
N ILE A 131 4.14 -9.97 -13.40
CA ILE A 131 3.48 -8.73 -13.01
C ILE A 131 2.61 -8.99 -11.78
N GLN A 132 2.73 -8.13 -10.76
CA GLN A 132 1.82 -8.10 -9.63
C GLN A 132 0.69 -7.08 -9.84
N PHE A 133 1.01 -5.95 -10.50
CA PHE A 133 0.07 -4.85 -10.67
C PHE A 133 0.40 -4.01 -11.91
N ALA A 134 -0.61 -3.85 -12.75
CA ALA A 134 -0.64 -2.92 -13.88
C ALA A 134 -1.96 -2.12 -13.88
N GLY A 135 -2.48 -1.77 -12.69
CA GLY A 135 -3.79 -1.16 -12.48
C GLY A 135 -4.78 -2.11 -11.82
N TYR A 136 -5.94 -1.60 -11.44
CA TYR A 136 -7.04 -2.37 -10.86
C TYR A 136 -8.30 -2.32 -11.71
N THR A 137 -9.10 -3.38 -11.66
CA THR A 137 -10.49 -3.34 -12.10
C THR A 137 -11.36 -2.58 -11.08
N PRO A 138 -12.54 -2.06 -11.48
CA PRO A 138 -13.48 -1.48 -10.53
C PRO A 138 -13.88 -2.47 -9.43
N LEU A 139 -14.09 -1.95 -8.22
CA LEU A 139 -14.54 -2.74 -7.07
C LEU A 139 -16.00 -3.16 -7.25
N SER A 140 -16.31 -4.43 -7.02
CA SER A 140 -17.69 -4.90 -6.93
C SER A 140 -18.39 -4.26 -5.74
N SER A 141 -19.54 -3.64 -5.96
CA SER A 141 -20.33 -2.99 -4.90
C SER A 141 -20.98 -3.97 -3.91
N ILE A 142 -20.94 -5.27 -4.17
CA ILE A 142 -21.48 -6.31 -3.29
C ILE A 142 -20.34 -7.06 -2.59
N THR A 143 -19.40 -7.60 -3.37
CA THR A 143 -18.34 -8.45 -2.81
C THR A 143 -17.18 -7.65 -2.25
N MET A 144 -17.08 -6.36 -2.55
CA MET A 144 -15.92 -5.49 -2.21
C MET A 144 -14.59 -6.12 -2.65
N ARG A 145 -14.58 -6.72 -3.82
CA ARG A 145 -13.39 -7.31 -4.45
C ARG A 145 -13.16 -6.66 -5.80
N ASN A 146 -11.92 -6.49 -6.13
CA ASN A 146 -11.40 -6.14 -7.45
C ASN A 146 -10.28 -7.13 -7.81
N SER A 147 -9.72 -6.98 -8.98
CA SER A 147 -8.56 -7.75 -9.42
C SER A 147 -7.48 -6.78 -9.90
N ALA A 148 -6.22 -7.11 -9.62
CA ALA A 148 -5.11 -6.43 -10.25
C ALA A 148 -5.02 -6.88 -11.71
N ILE A 149 -4.85 -5.90 -12.60
CA ILE A 149 -4.62 -6.14 -14.03
C ILE A 149 -3.21 -6.70 -14.21
N GLY A 150 -3.05 -7.72 -15.03
CA GLY A 150 -1.77 -8.37 -15.29
C GLY A 150 -1.26 -9.28 -14.18
N TYR A 151 -2.04 -9.52 -13.10
CA TYR A 151 -1.59 -10.32 -11.97
C TYR A 151 -1.15 -11.73 -12.40
N ASP A 152 0.08 -12.09 -12.02
CA ASP A 152 0.74 -13.37 -12.32
C ASP A 152 1.03 -13.62 -13.82
N GLU A 153 0.92 -12.58 -14.66
CA GLU A 153 1.28 -12.65 -16.07
C GLU A 153 2.77 -12.30 -16.28
N GLN A 154 3.40 -12.96 -17.25
CA GLN A 154 4.75 -12.58 -17.69
C GLN A 154 4.72 -11.21 -18.38
N ASP A 155 5.72 -10.38 -18.09
CA ASP A 155 5.83 -9.04 -18.67
C ASP A 155 6.52 -9.09 -20.04
N HIS A 156 5.73 -9.02 -21.10
CA HIS A 156 6.17 -8.90 -22.50
C HIS A 156 5.97 -7.49 -23.04
N GLY A 157 5.72 -6.49 -22.18
CA GLY A 157 5.45 -5.11 -22.57
C GLY A 157 3.96 -4.83 -22.85
N GLN A 158 3.06 -5.78 -22.65
CA GLN A 158 1.62 -5.65 -22.89
C GLN A 158 0.94 -4.57 -22.03
N TYR A 159 1.57 -4.18 -20.92
CA TYR A 159 1.09 -3.11 -20.01
C TYR A 159 2.04 -1.91 -19.96
N ASN A 160 2.65 -1.54 -21.07
CA ASN A 160 3.58 -0.40 -21.13
C ASN A 160 2.90 0.94 -21.48
N THR A 161 1.57 1.02 -21.35
CA THR A 161 0.79 2.25 -21.57
C THR A 161 0.20 2.74 -20.25
N ALA A 162 0.47 4.01 -19.91
CA ALA A 162 -0.13 4.64 -18.73
C ALA A 162 -1.63 4.86 -18.92
N HIS A 163 -2.41 4.62 -17.85
CA HIS A 163 -3.87 4.76 -17.90
C HIS A 163 -4.45 5.04 -16.49
N PRO A 164 -5.66 5.62 -16.41
CA PRO A 164 -6.36 5.76 -15.14
C PRO A 164 -6.68 4.41 -14.51
N THR A 165 -6.53 4.32 -13.19
CA THR A 165 -6.92 3.16 -12.38
C THR A 165 -7.83 3.60 -11.23
N PRO A 166 -8.83 2.80 -10.82
CA PRO A 166 -9.74 3.21 -9.76
C PRO A 166 -9.10 3.29 -8.36
N TYR A 167 -8.00 2.58 -8.13
CA TYR A 167 -7.36 2.50 -6.82
C TYR A 167 -5.83 2.48 -6.95
N ALA A 168 -5.16 3.04 -5.94
CA ALA A 168 -3.72 2.91 -5.77
C ALA A 168 -3.36 1.55 -5.17
N HIS A 169 -2.12 1.11 -5.41
CA HIS A 169 -1.57 -0.11 -4.81
C HIS A 169 -0.68 0.27 -3.61
N GLY A 170 -0.94 -0.37 -2.45
CA GLY A 170 -0.25 -0.05 -1.20
C GLY A 170 1.26 -0.27 -1.22
N ALA A 171 1.78 -1.17 -2.09
CA ALA A 171 3.22 -1.44 -2.14
C ALA A 171 4.03 -0.29 -2.76
N ALA A 172 3.43 0.49 -3.70
CA ALA A 172 4.10 1.65 -4.30
C ALA A 172 3.08 2.63 -4.86
N MET A 173 3.00 3.84 -4.31
CA MET A 173 2.14 4.92 -4.80
C MET A 173 2.75 6.28 -4.52
N MET A 174 2.74 7.16 -5.52
CA MET A 174 3.17 8.55 -5.40
C MET A 174 1.93 9.45 -5.38
N VAL A 175 1.87 10.40 -4.44
CA VAL A 175 0.74 11.30 -4.26
C VAL A 175 1.26 12.73 -4.16
N LYS A 176 0.56 13.69 -4.78
CA LYS A 176 0.89 15.10 -4.61
C LYS A 176 0.57 15.57 -3.19
N ARG A 177 1.41 16.44 -2.64
CA ARG A 177 1.17 17.05 -1.32
C ARG A 177 -0.14 17.83 -1.30
N GLU A 178 -0.42 18.64 -2.33
CA GLU A 178 -1.67 19.40 -2.43
C GLU A 178 -2.93 18.53 -2.32
N VAL A 179 -2.86 17.30 -2.85
CA VAL A 179 -3.95 16.32 -2.75
C VAL A 179 -4.11 15.86 -1.31
N ILE A 180 -3.00 15.55 -0.62
CA ILE A 180 -3.01 15.15 0.79
C ILE A 180 -3.54 16.29 1.67
N ASP A 181 -3.12 17.53 1.41
CA ASP A 181 -3.58 18.70 2.14
C ASP A 181 -5.10 18.93 1.98
N GLN A 182 -5.65 18.59 0.80
CA GLN A 182 -7.08 18.72 0.53
C GLN A 182 -7.91 17.57 1.07
N VAL A 183 -7.47 16.30 0.89
CA VAL A 183 -8.27 15.12 1.23
C VAL A 183 -7.99 14.57 2.62
N GLY A 184 -6.87 14.96 3.22
CA GLY A 184 -6.35 14.41 4.46
C GLY A 184 -5.42 13.22 4.24
N MET A 185 -4.80 12.78 5.33
CA MET A 185 -3.86 11.65 5.36
C MET A 185 -4.58 10.30 5.26
N MET A 186 -3.82 9.21 5.22
CA MET A 186 -4.37 7.85 5.17
C MET A 186 -5.27 7.59 6.39
N PRO A 187 -6.44 6.91 6.21
CA PRO A 187 -7.37 6.64 7.31
C PRO A 187 -6.80 5.58 8.28
N GLU A 188 -6.43 6.01 9.48
CA GLU A 188 -5.79 5.17 10.51
C GLU A 188 -6.75 4.14 11.16
N CYS A 189 -8.06 4.25 10.93
CA CYS A 189 -9.05 3.33 11.49
C CYS A 189 -8.89 1.88 11.02
N TYR A 190 -8.17 1.65 9.94
CA TYR A 190 -7.95 0.31 9.38
C TYR A 190 -6.83 -0.46 10.07
N PHE A 191 -5.75 0.18 10.46
CA PHE A 191 -4.49 -0.38 10.94
C PHE A 191 -3.71 -1.10 9.83
N LEU A 192 -4.34 -2.06 9.12
CA LEU A 192 -3.73 -2.85 8.05
C LEU A 192 -4.82 -3.36 7.09
N TYR A 193 -4.63 -3.19 5.79
CA TYR A 193 -5.55 -3.49 4.68
C TYR A 193 -6.77 -2.58 4.60
N TYR A 194 -7.14 -2.18 3.39
CA TYR A 194 -8.23 -1.28 3.00
C TYR A 194 -7.95 0.21 3.17
N GLU A 195 -6.89 0.62 3.87
CA GLU A 195 -6.53 2.03 4.01
C GLU A 195 -6.25 2.70 2.67
N GLU A 196 -5.48 2.04 1.79
CA GLU A 196 -5.15 2.54 0.46
C GLU A 196 -6.36 2.60 -0.46
N LEU A 197 -7.28 1.64 -0.33
CA LEU A 197 -8.53 1.64 -1.09
C LEU A 197 -9.46 2.77 -0.66
N ASP A 198 -9.62 2.99 0.66
CA ASP A 198 -10.44 4.07 1.20
C ASP A 198 -9.84 5.44 0.86
N TRP A 199 -8.52 5.58 1.00
CA TRP A 199 -7.81 6.80 0.62
C TRP A 199 -7.95 7.08 -0.87
N SER A 200 -7.87 6.07 -1.72
CA SER A 200 -8.15 6.18 -3.15
C SER A 200 -9.56 6.72 -3.44
N ILE A 201 -10.56 6.29 -2.67
CA ILE A 201 -11.93 6.84 -2.80
C ILE A 201 -11.97 8.30 -2.35
N MET A 202 -11.27 8.68 -1.28
CA MET A 202 -11.19 10.07 -0.81
C MET A 202 -10.57 10.96 -1.90
N ILE A 203 -9.46 10.55 -2.49
CA ILE A 203 -8.77 11.25 -3.59
C ILE A 203 -9.73 11.43 -4.78
N ARG A 204 -10.41 10.37 -5.20
CA ARG A 204 -11.32 10.42 -6.34
C ARG A 204 -12.58 11.26 -6.08
N ARG A 205 -13.12 11.24 -4.85
CA ARG A 205 -14.25 12.10 -4.44
C ARG A 205 -13.90 13.60 -4.46
N ALA A 206 -12.61 13.91 -4.25
CA ALA A 206 -12.12 15.29 -4.38
C ALA A 206 -11.90 15.74 -5.84
N GLY A 207 -12.21 14.86 -6.82
CA GLY A 207 -12.12 15.17 -8.26
C GLY A 207 -10.80 14.79 -8.91
N TYR A 208 -9.89 14.16 -8.18
CA TYR A 208 -8.61 13.70 -8.72
C TYR A 208 -8.72 12.32 -9.32
N GLU A 209 -7.77 12.02 -10.21
CA GLU A 209 -7.57 10.72 -10.85
C GLU A 209 -6.36 10.01 -10.22
N ILE A 210 -6.41 8.68 -10.20
CA ILE A 210 -5.28 7.82 -9.88
C ILE A 210 -4.85 7.15 -11.17
N TRP A 211 -3.55 7.14 -11.44
CA TRP A 211 -2.99 6.59 -12.67
C TRP A 211 -2.03 5.44 -12.39
N TYR A 212 -2.04 4.46 -13.27
CA TYR A 212 -0.95 3.51 -13.45
C TYR A 212 0.04 4.10 -14.44
N ASP A 213 1.34 4.05 -14.14
CA ASP A 213 2.39 4.51 -15.05
C ASP A 213 3.56 3.50 -15.07
N PRO A 214 3.80 2.82 -16.21
CA PRO A 214 4.84 1.79 -16.33
C PRO A 214 6.25 2.33 -16.54
N THR A 215 6.47 3.65 -16.56
CA THR A 215 7.80 4.24 -16.79
C THR A 215 8.80 3.88 -15.68
N VAL A 216 8.30 3.57 -14.49
CA VAL A 216 9.08 2.99 -13.39
C VAL A 216 8.51 1.63 -13.06
N THR A 217 9.40 0.66 -12.81
CA THR A 217 9.04 -0.66 -12.28
C THR A 217 9.59 -0.79 -10.86
N VAL A 218 8.76 -1.32 -9.96
CA VAL A 218 9.13 -1.68 -8.59
C VAL A 218 8.98 -3.19 -8.44
N PHE A 219 9.94 -3.85 -7.81
CA PHE A 219 9.86 -5.28 -7.50
C PHE A 219 9.49 -5.47 -6.05
N HIS A 220 8.49 -6.29 -5.76
CA HIS A 220 7.91 -6.47 -4.44
C HIS A 220 8.06 -7.92 -3.99
N LYS A 221 8.66 -8.12 -2.81
CA LYS A 221 8.93 -9.46 -2.26
C LYS A 221 7.68 -10.12 -1.68
N GLU A 222 6.62 -9.38 -1.52
CA GLU A 222 5.29 -9.70 -0.96
C GLU A 222 5.28 -10.52 0.34
N SER A 223 4.81 -9.88 1.39
CA SER A 223 4.22 -10.52 2.60
C SER A 223 5.05 -11.52 3.40
N ARG A 224 6.32 -11.22 3.68
CA ARG A 224 7.02 -11.93 4.74
C ARG A 224 6.53 -11.55 6.14
N ALA A 225 6.13 -10.28 6.35
CA ALA A 225 5.75 -9.77 7.67
C ALA A 225 4.42 -10.30 8.20
N THR A 226 3.43 -10.56 7.32
CA THR A 226 2.07 -10.96 7.75
C THR A 226 1.71 -12.41 7.41
N GLY A 227 2.45 -13.07 6.50
CA GLY A 227 2.13 -14.40 5.96
C GLY A 227 0.81 -14.41 5.18
N GLN A 228 0.81 -14.97 3.96
CA GLN A 228 -0.36 -14.95 3.04
C GLN A 228 -1.65 -15.57 3.63
N SER A 229 -1.57 -16.38 4.68
CA SER A 229 -2.73 -16.99 5.33
C SER A 229 -2.64 -16.95 6.86
N SER A 230 -2.31 -15.78 7.44
CA SER A 230 -2.25 -15.66 8.91
C SER A 230 -3.63 -15.37 9.51
N PRO A 231 -3.88 -15.79 10.79
CA PRO A 231 -5.09 -15.40 11.53
C PRO A 231 -5.27 -13.88 11.61
N LEU A 232 -4.16 -13.13 11.74
CA LEU A 232 -4.14 -11.67 11.78
C LEU A 232 -4.68 -11.06 10.48
N ARG A 233 -4.24 -11.58 9.34
CA ARG A 233 -4.74 -11.16 8.02
C ARG A 233 -6.24 -11.41 7.89
N MET A 234 -6.70 -12.60 8.30
CA MET A 234 -8.11 -12.95 8.26
C MET A 234 -8.97 -12.00 9.11
N TYR A 235 -8.50 -11.68 10.31
CA TYR A 235 -9.14 -10.72 11.20
C TYR A 235 -9.29 -9.34 10.56
N TYR A 236 -8.19 -8.73 10.09
CA TYR A 236 -8.25 -7.39 9.53
C TYR A 236 -9.02 -7.34 8.22
N ILE A 237 -8.87 -8.31 7.32
CA ILE A 237 -9.65 -8.35 6.08
C ILE A 237 -11.15 -8.43 6.38
N THR A 238 -11.57 -9.24 7.35
CA THR A 238 -12.99 -9.36 7.71
C THR A 238 -13.51 -8.06 8.31
N ARG A 239 -12.85 -7.51 9.34
CA ARG A 239 -13.24 -6.28 10.01
C ARG A 239 -13.23 -5.10 9.03
N ASN A 240 -12.15 -4.94 8.30
CA ASN A 240 -11.90 -3.75 7.49
C ASN A 240 -12.76 -3.72 6.22
N ARG A 241 -13.09 -4.87 5.64
CA ARG A 241 -14.06 -4.93 4.54
C ARG A 241 -15.44 -4.42 4.96
N LEU A 242 -15.89 -4.79 6.14
CA LEU A 242 -17.16 -4.29 6.70
C LEU A 242 -17.08 -2.80 7.05
N LEU A 243 -15.97 -2.35 7.63
CA LEU A 243 -15.71 -0.94 7.92
C LEU A 243 -15.65 -0.10 6.63
N PHE A 244 -15.01 -0.61 5.59
CA PHE A 244 -14.95 0.04 4.28
C PHE A 244 -16.34 0.21 3.66
N VAL A 245 -17.21 -0.81 3.76
CA VAL A 245 -18.61 -0.69 3.35
C VAL A 245 -19.33 0.37 4.18
N LYS A 246 -19.15 0.38 5.50
CA LYS A 246 -19.76 1.38 6.39
C LYS A 246 -19.39 2.81 6.01
N ARG A 247 -18.14 3.04 5.64
CA ARG A 247 -17.60 4.38 5.30
C ARG A 247 -17.95 4.84 3.89
N ASN A 248 -18.05 3.91 2.93
CA ASN A 248 -18.09 4.26 1.51
C ASN A 248 -19.40 3.96 0.79
N TYR A 249 -20.26 3.10 1.36
CA TYR A 249 -21.51 2.68 0.74
C TYR A 249 -22.69 2.82 1.71
N SER A 250 -23.65 3.66 1.33
CA SER A 250 -24.87 3.90 2.09
C SER A 250 -26.11 3.25 1.44
N GLY A 251 -27.23 3.28 2.15
CA GLY A 251 -28.53 2.80 1.66
C GLY A 251 -28.53 1.31 1.31
N PHE A 252 -29.35 0.94 0.33
CA PHE A 252 -29.59 -0.45 -0.06
C PHE A 252 -28.30 -1.20 -0.50
N LYS A 253 -27.40 -0.54 -1.25
CA LYS A 253 -26.15 -1.14 -1.68
C LYS A 253 -25.26 -1.52 -0.48
N GLY A 254 -25.10 -0.62 0.48
CA GLY A 254 -24.34 -0.89 1.70
C GLY A 254 -24.96 -2.00 2.55
N LEU A 255 -26.31 -2.06 2.63
CA LEU A 255 -27.01 -3.14 3.32
C LEU A 255 -26.78 -4.49 2.64
N CYS A 256 -26.97 -4.58 1.33
CA CYS A 256 -26.74 -5.82 0.56
C CYS A 256 -25.30 -6.33 0.71
N SER A 257 -24.32 -5.42 0.62
CA SER A 257 -22.91 -5.80 0.79
C SER A 257 -22.64 -6.34 2.20
N LYS A 258 -23.09 -5.66 3.25
CA LYS A 258 -22.91 -6.15 4.64
C LYS A 258 -23.58 -7.49 4.85
N SER A 259 -24.82 -7.66 4.37
CA SER A 259 -25.56 -8.93 4.46
C SER A 259 -24.83 -10.07 3.74
N TYR A 260 -24.30 -9.80 2.56
CA TYR A 260 -23.48 -10.77 1.80
C TYR A 260 -22.19 -11.13 2.55
N LEU A 261 -21.48 -10.13 3.08
CA LEU A 261 -20.22 -10.37 3.79
C LEU A 261 -20.42 -11.14 5.10
N ILE A 262 -21.45 -10.82 5.86
CA ILE A 262 -21.74 -11.48 7.15
C ILE A 262 -22.46 -12.83 6.93
N GLY A 263 -23.43 -12.88 6.01
CA GLY A 263 -24.29 -14.05 5.85
C GLY A 263 -23.73 -15.13 4.92
N ILE A 264 -22.80 -14.79 4.03
CA ILE A 264 -22.24 -15.72 3.03
C ILE A 264 -20.73 -15.86 3.16
N VAL A 265 -19.99 -14.73 3.10
CA VAL A 265 -18.53 -14.78 3.06
C VAL A 265 -17.95 -15.25 4.39
N ALA A 266 -18.37 -14.69 5.50
CA ALA A 266 -17.85 -15.04 6.80
C ALA A 266 -18.14 -16.51 7.17
N PRO A 267 -19.36 -17.06 7.05
CA PRO A 267 -19.63 -18.48 7.29
C PRO A 267 -18.81 -19.41 6.39
N LYS A 268 -18.66 -19.07 5.10
CA LYS A 268 -17.81 -19.81 4.16
C LYS A 268 -16.35 -19.84 4.62
N ASP A 269 -15.77 -18.67 4.97
CA ASP A 269 -14.36 -18.58 5.38
C ASP A 269 -14.14 -19.31 6.73
N MET A 270 -15.09 -19.26 7.63
CA MET A 270 -15.08 -20.05 8.87
C MET A 270 -15.12 -21.56 8.60
N LEU A 271 -16.08 -22.01 7.77
CA LEU A 271 -16.23 -23.43 7.42
C LEU A 271 -14.96 -23.97 6.77
N LEU A 272 -14.42 -23.27 5.77
CA LEU A 272 -13.17 -23.65 5.11
C LEU A 272 -12.00 -23.71 6.10
N SER A 273 -11.91 -22.74 7.02
CA SER A 273 -10.89 -22.74 8.07
C SER A 273 -11.01 -23.97 8.98
N LEU A 274 -12.22 -24.32 9.41
CA LEU A 274 -12.47 -25.48 10.26
C LEU A 274 -12.18 -26.81 9.54
N LEU A 275 -12.58 -26.94 8.28
CA LEU A 275 -12.30 -28.13 7.47
C LEU A 275 -10.79 -28.38 7.29
N HIS A 276 -9.97 -27.30 7.31
CA HIS A 276 -8.51 -27.40 7.24
C HIS A 276 -7.84 -27.42 8.63
N GLY A 277 -8.59 -27.62 9.72
CA GLY A 277 -8.06 -27.65 11.09
C GLY A 277 -7.53 -26.29 11.60
N LYS A 278 -7.85 -25.19 10.94
CA LYS A 278 -7.35 -23.84 11.26
C LYS A 278 -8.32 -23.08 12.20
N LEU A 279 -8.53 -23.59 13.42
CA LEU A 279 -9.46 -22.99 14.39
C LEU A 279 -9.20 -21.50 14.65
N ARG A 280 -7.92 -21.10 14.78
CA ARG A 280 -7.54 -19.70 15.02
C ARG A 280 -8.00 -18.77 13.88
N HIS A 281 -8.06 -19.24 12.62
CA HIS A 281 -8.56 -18.45 11.50
C HIS A 281 -10.07 -18.26 11.59
N ALA A 282 -10.82 -19.31 11.92
CA ALA A 282 -12.27 -19.22 12.13
C ALA A 282 -12.61 -18.22 13.27
N LEU A 283 -11.90 -18.30 14.39
CA LEU A 283 -12.05 -17.33 15.49
C LEU A 283 -11.70 -15.90 15.06
N SER A 284 -10.71 -15.72 14.19
CA SER A 284 -10.33 -14.40 13.67
C SER A 284 -11.43 -13.77 12.82
N VAL A 285 -12.21 -14.56 12.07
CA VAL A 285 -13.39 -14.07 11.33
C VAL A 285 -14.45 -13.57 12.31
N ILE A 286 -14.75 -14.34 13.37
CA ILE A 286 -15.72 -13.95 14.40
C ILE A 286 -15.28 -12.65 15.08
N ASN A 287 -14.03 -12.60 15.55
CA ASN A 287 -13.49 -11.41 16.22
C ASN A 287 -13.52 -10.18 15.30
N GLY A 288 -13.21 -10.34 14.00
CA GLY A 288 -13.31 -9.27 13.02
C GLY A 288 -14.71 -8.69 12.89
N ILE A 289 -15.76 -9.54 12.89
CA ILE A 289 -17.15 -9.09 12.87
C ILE A 289 -17.54 -8.40 14.19
N VAL A 290 -17.20 -9.02 15.33
CA VAL A 290 -17.53 -8.48 16.67
C VAL A 290 -16.91 -7.09 16.85
N ASP A 291 -15.63 -6.93 16.48
CA ASP A 291 -14.96 -5.64 16.65
C ASP A 291 -15.44 -4.60 15.62
N TYR A 292 -15.87 -5.02 14.42
CA TYR A 292 -16.59 -4.11 13.50
C TYR A 292 -17.91 -3.59 14.09
N ILE A 293 -18.66 -4.43 14.82
CA ILE A 293 -19.94 -4.02 15.43
C ILE A 293 -19.74 -2.99 16.55
N LYS A 294 -18.58 -3.04 17.23
CA LYS A 294 -18.21 -2.09 18.29
C LYS A 294 -17.72 -0.72 17.75
N LEU A 295 -17.36 -0.63 16.45
CA LEU A 295 -16.97 0.62 15.78
C LEU A 295 -18.18 1.46 15.34
#